data_eafc98523e192b94796a6f48aa9d7f0e
#
_entry.id   eafc98523e192b94796a6f48aa9d7f0e
#
_cell.length_a   1.000
_cell.length_b   1.000
_cell.length_c   1.000
_cell.angle_alpha   90.00
_cell.angle_beta   90.00
_cell.angle_gamma   90.00
#
_symmetry.space_group_name_H-M   'P 1'
#
loop_
_entity.id
_entity.type
_entity.pdbx_description
1 polymer ?
#
loop_
_entity_poly.entity_id
_entity_poly.type
_entity_poly.pdbx_seq_one_letter_code
_entity_poly.pdbx_strand_id
1 'polypeptide(L)'
;RRERYKSQDELLGVVQKFRTLGVPIDGIIQDWQYWGNNYQWNAMEFLNTGFYDPQKMVNDVHGLNAHMIISIWNSFGPMTKQYKELEKINALFNFDTWPQSGSEKWPPRLDYPSGVRVYDPYNPAARDIYWDYLNKGIFSLGMDGWWMDSSEPDHFNPKPSDFDTKTYLGSFRKVCNAFPLMTVGGVSEHQRMQTSDKRIFILTRSAFAGQQRFGANTWSGDVVASWAALRNQISAGLNFSLSGIPYWNSDIGGFFLWNFKDPLKNADYRELHVRWMEFGAFCPMMRSHGEGAPRELYQFGEKGNPAYDAIEKYINLRYSLLPYIYATSWNVTSRQSSMMRALVMDFAHDKQALDINDEFMFGSSILVNPVTQPMYSKTEVKAGDSVKVEDFSIVKSKNVYLPKGNDWYDFWTGEKFNGGQTVKKEVPLDIIPLFVKAGTILPVGPKVQYATEKKWDNLEIRIYEGANGEFTLYEDENDNYNYEKGAYSTVQFSWNDKKKTLTIADRKGSFPGMINERRSNIVFVGKNKGTGNDAIEKFDKVVNDSGKKVVIGRK
;
A
#
# COMPACT_ATOMS: atom_id res chain seq x y z
N ARG A 1 6.90 10.64 2.12
CA ARG A 1 8.17 10.98 2.73
C ARG A 1 9.20 11.31 1.66
N ARG A 2 10.26 12.06 2.00
CA ARG A 2 11.45 12.22 1.17
C ARG A 2 12.33 10.98 1.34
N GLU A 3 13.01 10.52 0.32
CA GLU A 3 13.88 9.36 0.22
C GLU A 3 14.28 8.71 1.56
N ARG A 4 15.01 9.41 2.44
CA ARG A 4 15.36 8.93 3.80
C ARG A 4 15.30 10.03 4.85
N TYR A 5 15.04 9.66 6.09
CA TYR A 5 15.27 10.53 7.25
C TYR A 5 16.74 10.46 7.65
N LYS A 6 17.30 11.61 8.04
CA LYS A 6 18.72 11.75 8.37
C LYS A 6 19.03 11.47 9.84
N SER A 7 17.99 11.47 10.68
CA SER A 7 18.11 11.23 12.12
C SER A 7 16.84 10.59 12.67
N GLN A 8 16.98 9.98 13.86
CA GLN A 8 15.83 9.47 14.61
C GLN A 8 14.85 10.58 15.01
N ASP A 9 15.34 11.79 15.32
CA ASP A 9 14.47 12.91 15.71
C ASP A 9 13.62 13.39 14.53
N GLU A 10 14.19 13.44 13.32
CA GLU A 10 13.43 13.76 12.10
C GLU A 10 12.33 12.73 11.86
N LEU A 11 12.65 11.44 11.97
CA LEU A 11 11.71 10.34 11.81
C LEU A 11 10.56 10.42 12.82
N LEU A 12 10.88 10.55 14.12
CA LEU A 12 9.90 10.66 15.18
C LEU A 12 9.02 11.90 15.03
N GLY A 13 9.63 13.03 14.65
CA GLY A 13 8.92 14.30 14.41
C GLY A 13 7.82 14.18 13.36
N VAL A 14 7.98 13.31 12.35
CA VAL A 14 6.93 13.06 11.36
C VAL A 14 5.74 12.35 11.99
N VAL A 15 5.95 11.27 12.75
CA VAL A 15 4.86 10.52 13.40
C VAL A 15 4.13 11.42 14.40
N GLN A 16 4.85 12.17 15.23
CA GLN A 16 4.30 13.13 16.17
C GLN A 16 3.46 14.21 15.48
N LYS A 17 3.92 14.70 14.31
CA LYS A 17 3.19 15.71 13.53
C LYS A 17 1.85 15.17 13.03
N PHE A 18 1.82 13.93 12.51
CA PHE A 18 0.56 13.29 12.09
C PHE A 18 -0.41 13.13 13.27
N ARG A 19 0.07 12.71 14.45
CA ARG A 19 -0.77 12.64 15.67
C ARG A 19 -1.31 14.01 16.09
N THR A 20 -0.48 15.05 16.04
CA THR A 20 -0.90 16.43 16.35
C THR A 20 -1.96 16.94 15.37
N LEU A 21 -1.85 16.60 14.09
CA LEU A 21 -2.83 16.98 13.06
C LEU A 21 -4.12 16.16 13.15
N GLY A 22 -4.15 15.05 13.90
CA GLY A 22 -5.28 14.13 13.94
C GLY A 22 -5.47 13.36 12.63
N VAL A 23 -4.44 13.30 11.79
CA VAL A 23 -4.48 12.58 10.50
C VAL A 23 -3.93 11.17 10.68
N PRO A 24 -4.62 10.13 10.19
CA PRO A 24 -4.20 8.76 10.40
C PRO A 24 -2.85 8.41 9.77
N ILE A 25 -2.06 7.60 10.50
CA ILE A 25 -0.86 6.92 10.01
C ILE A 25 -0.60 5.67 10.87
N ASP A 26 -0.25 4.54 10.24
CA ASP A 26 0.08 3.28 10.93
C ASP A 26 1.55 2.93 10.88
N GLY A 27 2.31 3.47 9.92
CA GLY A 27 3.70 3.08 9.76
C GLY A 27 4.59 4.20 9.24
N ILE A 28 5.84 4.15 9.68
CA ILE A 28 6.94 5.00 9.21
C ILE A 28 8.05 4.12 8.68
N ILE A 29 8.69 4.54 7.60
CA ILE A 29 9.74 3.75 6.95
C ILE A 29 11.07 4.50 7.00
N GLN A 30 12.10 3.90 7.59
CA GLN A 30 13.47 4.35 7.48
C GLN A 30 14.12 3.73 6.24
N ASP A 31 14.68 4.58 5.42
CA ASP A 31 15.43 4.20 4.23
C ASP A 31 16.93 4.01 4.53
N TRP A 32 17.72 3.77 3.50
CA TRP A 32 19.16 3.46 3.53
C TRP A 32 20.02 4.49 4.31
N GLN A 33 21.33 4.20 4.48
CA GLN A 33 22.34 4.99 5.21
C GLN A 33 22.12 5.16 6.72
N TYR A 34 21.22 4.42 7.36
CA TYR A 34 21.26 4.30 8.83
C TYR A 34 22.49 3.53 9.30
N TRP A 35 23.12 2.76 8.39
CA TRP A 35 24.34 1.99 8.60
C TRP A 35 25.65 2.77 8.40
N GLY A 36 25.64 4.03 8.01
CA GLY A 36 26.84 4.83 7.77
C GLY A 36 27.22 4.94 6.30
N ASN A 37 28.48 4.67 5.94
CA ASN A 37 29.03 4.86 4.59
C ASN A 37 28.87 3.60 3.69
N ASN A 38 29.34 3.70 2.43
CA ASN A 38 29.19 2.62 1.45
C ASN A 38 30.07 1.39 1.74
N TYR A 39 31.19 1.51 2.47
CA TYR A 39 31.96 0.34 2.94
C TYR A 39 31.20 -0.47 3.98
N GLN A 40 30.24 0.16 4.68
CA GLN A 40 29.34 -0.42 5.67
C GLN A 40 27.94 -0.69 5.08
N TRP A 41 27.82 -0.67 3.77
CA TRP A 41 26.55 -0.84 3.06
C TRP A 41 25.77 -2.04 3.59
N ASN A 42 24.52 -1.80 4.02
CA ASN A 42 23.61 -2.81 4.56
C ASN A 42 24.19 -3.58 5.77
N ALA A 43 24.90 -2.89 6.67
CA ALA A 43 25.50 -3.52 7.85
C ALA A 43 24.50 -4.19 8.78
N MET A 44 23.19 -3.91 8.63
CA MET A 44 22.12 -4.36 9.55
C MET A 44 22.38 -3.91 10.99
N GLU A 45 23.02 -2.77 11.14
CA GLU A 45 23.31 -2.10 12.41
C GLU A 45 23.16 -0.58 12.21
N PHE A 46 22.71 0.13 13.25
CA PHE A 46 22.66 1.60 13.23
C PHE A 46 24.04 2.18 13.54
N LEU A 47 24.83 2.44 12.52
CA LEU A 47 26.19 2.98 12.64
C LEU A 47 26.26 4.48 12.33
N ASN A 48 25.18 5.06 11.78
CA ASN A 48 25.06 6.48 11.56
C ASN A 48 24.69 7.20 12.86
N THR A 49 25.50 8.19 13.26
CA THR A 49 25.34 8.92 14.52
C THR A 49 24.03 9.71 14.65
N GLY A 50 23.30 9.94 13.55
CA GLY A 50 21.97 10.52 13.55
C GLY A 50 20.91 9.60 14.22
N PHE A 51 21.23 8.30 14.35
CA PHE A 51 20.39 7.28 14.99
C PHE A 51 21.09 6.79 16.27
N TYR A 52 21.22 7.71 17.24
CA TYR A 52 22.04 7.52 18.44
C TYR A 52 21.44 6.57 19.48
N ASP A 53 20.14 6.30 19.45
CA ASP A 53 19.46 5.33 20.32
C ASP A 53 18.34 4.63 19.55
N PRO A 54 18.67 3.65 18.72
CA PRO A 54 17.70 2.97 17.86
C PRO A 54 16.65 2.17 18.64
N GLN A 55 17.00 1.62 19.82
CA GLN A 55 16.01 0.93 20.65
C GLN A 55 14.94 1.90 21.16
N LYS A 56 15.38 3.06 21.68
CA LYS A 56 14.45 4.11 22.11
C LYS A 56 13.60 4.62 20.95
N MET A 57 14.19 4.82 19.77
CA MET A 57 13.46 5.26 18.58
C MET A 57 12.32 4.30 18.22
N VAL A 58 12.58 3.00 18.19
CA VAL A 58 11.54 1.98 17.90
C VAL A 58 10.47 2.02 19.00
N ASN A 59 10.86 2.07 20.26
CA ASN A 59 9.92 2.14 21.39
C ASN A 59 9.05 3.41 21.33
N ASP A 60 9.62 4.55 20.96
CA ASP A 60 8.89 5.82 20.85
C ASP A 60 7.90 5.79 19.68
N VAL A 61 8.27 5.17 18.53
CA VAL A 61 7.34 4.95 17.41
C VAL A 61 6.17 4.06 17.84
N HIS A 62 6.45 2.96 18.54
CA HIS A 62 5.42 2.07 19.10
C HIS A 62 4.55 2.80 20.14
N GLY A 63 5.16 3.63 20.99
CA GLY A 63 4.44 4.46 21.97
C GLY A 63 3.46 5.46 21.32
N LEU A 64 3.70 5.82 20.06
CA LEU A 64 2.80 6.61 19.24
C LEU A 64 1.78 5.75 18.45
N ASN A 65 1.67 4.47 18.76
CA ASN A 65 0.83 3.49 18.04
C ASN A 65 1.09 3.48 16.52
N ALA A 66 2.36 3.45 16.17
CA ALA A 66 2.81 3.30 14.78
C ALA A 66 3.83 2.16 14.68
N HIS A 67 3.93 1.55 13.52
CA HIS A 67 4.91 0.51 13.19
C HIS A 67 6.13 1.12 12.50
N MET A 68 7.29 0.47 12.67
CA MET A 68 8.51 0.90 12.01
C MET A 68 9.00 -0.15 11.03
N ILE A 69 9.20 0.28 9.78
CA ILE A 69 9.72 -0.52 8.68
C ILE A 69 11.09 0.03 8.30
N ILE A 70 12.03 -0.83 7.92
CA ILE A 70 13.39 -0.42 7.58
C ILE A 70 13.86 -1.01 6.26
N SER A 71 14.65 -0.22 5.52
CA SER A 71 15.28 -0.64 4.27
C SER A 71 16.38 -1.67 4.55
N ILE A 72 16.35 -2.79 3.85
CA ILE A 72 17.39 -3.80 3.80
C ILE A 72 17.67 -4.18 2.35
N TRP A 73 18.92 -4.51 2.06
CA TRP A 73 19.39 -4.79 0.71
C TRP A 73 19.91 -6.23 0.59
N ASN A 74 20.12 -6.69 -0.64
CA ASN A 74 20.71 -7.99 -0.93
C ASN A 74 22.21 -7.89 -1.27
N SER A 75 22.82 -6.74 -1.02
CA SER A 75 24.25 -6.48 -1.22
C SER A 75 24.88 -5.94 0.06
N PHE A 76 26.17 -6.19 0.24
CA PHE A 76 26.92 -5.86 1.45
C PHE A 76 28.22 -5.15 1.16
N GLY A 77 28.54 -4.14 1.96
CA GLY A 77 29.84 -3.47 1.95
C GLY A 77 30.96 -4.31 2.58
N PRO A 78 32.22 -4.17 2.12
CA PRO A 78 33.33 -5.03 2.51
C PRO A 78 33.74 -4.93 4.00
N MET A 79 33.33 -3.87 4.69
CA MET A 79 33.61 -3.73 6.12
C MET A 79 32.55 -4.40 7.01
N THR A 80 31.43 -4.88 6.44
CA THR A 80 30.38 -5.53 7.22
C THR A 80 30.81 -6.94 7.65
N LYS A 81 30.22 -7.40 8.76
CA LYS A 81 30.43 -8.74 9.28
C LYS A 81 29.87 -9.79 8.32
N GLN A 82 28.69 -9.53 7.77
CA GLN A 82 28.00 -10.38 6.79
C GLN A 82 28.84 -10.63 5.54
N TYR A 83 29.44 -9.58 4.96
CA TYR A 83 30.30 -9.70 3.79
C TYR A 83 31.45 -10.70 4.07
N LYS A 84 32.13 -10.54 5.21
CA LYS A 84 33.28 -11.39 5.57
C LYS A 84 32.91 -12.87 5.76
N GLU A 85 31.72 -13.15 6.28
CA GLU A 85 31.24 -14.53 6.42
C GLU A 85 30.76 -15.12 5.10
N LEU A 86 30.00 -14.35 4.31
CA LEU A 86 29.55 -14.76 2.98
C LEU A 86 30.75 -15.03 2.03
N GLU A 87 31.81 -14.24 2.13
CA GLU A 87 33.02 -14.42 1.34
C GLU A 87 33.71 -15.76 1.66
N LYS A 88 33.78 -16.17 2.94
CA LYS A 88 34.37 -17.46 3.37
C LYS A 88 33.70 -18.68 2.74
N ILE A 89 32.40 -18.58 2.44
CA ILE A 89 31.62 -19.66 1.83
C ILE A 89 31.40 -19.44 0.32
N ASN A 90 32.11 -18.48 -0.30
CA ASN A 90 32.01 -18.11 -1.71
C ASN A 90 30.57 -17.76 -2.13
N ALA A 91 29.82 -17.07 -1.29
CA ALA A 91 28.42 -16.69 -1.51
C ALA A 91 28.25 -15.19 -1.83
N LEU A 92 29.20 -14.58 -2.52
CA LEU A 92 29.17 -13.21 -3.01
C LEU A 92 29.39 -13.18 -4.51
N PHE A 93 28.52 -12.46 -5.25
CA PHE A 93 28.65 -12.26 -6.69
C PHE A 93 29.49 -11.02 -6.99
N ASN A 94 30.21 -11.07 -8.11
CA ASN A 94 31.05 -9.97 -8.60
C ASN A 94 30.31 -9.05 -9.57
N PHE A 95 29.05 -8.73 -9.25
CA PHE A 95 28.26 -7.80 -10.06
C PHE A 95 28.65 -6.35 -9.79
N ASP A 96 28.58 -5.50 -10.82
CA ASP A 96 28.59 -4.07 -10.61
C ASP A 96 27.31 -3.70 -9.85
N THR A 97 27.41 -3.17 -8.65
CA THR A 97 26.29 -2.75 -7.82
C THR A 97 26.08 -1.24 -7.92
N TRP A 98 24.88 -0.76 -7.60
CA TRP A 98 24.60 0.67 -7.61
C TRP A 98 25.57 1.48 -6.71
N PRO A 99 25.95 1.06 -5.49
CA PRO A 99 26.95 1.77 -4.68
C PRO A 99 28.36 1.82 -5.30
N GLN A 100 28.63 0.98 -6.31
CA GLN A 100 29.91 0.97 -7.05
C GLN A 100 29.81 1.59 -8.46
N SER A 101 28.63 1.99 -8.91
CA SER A 101 28.31 2.27 -10.31
C SER A 101 29.08 3.40 -10.99
N GLY A 102 29.97 4.10 -10.36
CA GLY A 102 30.67 5.22 -10.96
C GLY A 102 29.86 6.51 -11.06
N SER A 103 28.60 6.53 -10.63
CA SER A 103 27.89 7.79 -10.48
C SER A 103 28.58 8.66 -9.45
N GLU A 104 29.27 9.70 -9.89
CA GLU A 104 30.09 10.56 -9.01
C GLU A 104 29.25 11.41 -8.05
N LYS A 105 27.97 11.55 -8.31
CA LYS A 105 27.10 12.49 -7.60
C LYS A 105 26.13 11.84 -6.64
N TRP A 106 25.85 10.55 -6.81
CA TRP A 106 24.85 9.89 -6.01
C TRP A 106 25.05 8.36 -5.89
N PRO A 107 25.12 7.79 -4.68
CA PRO A 107 25.26 8.52 -3.41
C PRO A 107 26.56 9.34 -3.38
N PRO A 108 26.68 10.36 -2.49
CA PRO A 108 27.93 11.11 -2.34
C PRO A 108 29.05 10.10 -2.06
N ARG A 109 30.00 9.98 -3.00
CA ARG A 109 30.97 8.86 -3.03
C ARG A 109 32.33 9.34 -2.57
N LEU A 110 32.48 9.40 -1.28
CA LEU A 110 33.80 9.58 -0.65
C LEU A 110 34.64 8.29 -0.69
N ASP A 111 33.99 7.15 -0.89
CA ASP A 111 34.50 5.80 -0.71
C ASP A 111 34.37 4.92 -1.98
N TYR A 112 34.47 5.49 -3.16
CA TYR A 112 34.47 4.75 -4.43
C TYR A 112 35.87 4.25 -4.81
N PRO A 113 36.00 3.00 -5.37
CA PRO A 113 34.97 1.97 -5.44
C PRO A 113 34.69 1.39 -4.06
N SER A 114 33.38 1.26 -3.74
CA SER A 114 32.97 0.82 -2.40
C SER A 114 33.20 -0.67 -2.10
N GLY A 115 33.37 -1.49 -3.12
CA GLY A 115 33.53 -2.94 -2.98
C GLY A 115 32.24 -3.68 -2.56
N VAL A 116 31.07 -3.05 -2.65
CA VAL A 116 29.78 -3.68 -2.35
C VAL A 116 29.50 -4.83 -3.30
N ARG A 117 29.10 -5.99 -2.77
CA ARG A 117 28.78 -7.20 -3.55
C ARG A 117 27.45 -7.81 -3.13
N VAL A 118 26.74 -8.37 -4.12
CA VAL A 118 25.46 -9.06 -3.94
C VAL A 118 25.71 -10.46 -3.36
N TYR A 119 24.88 -10.90 -2.40
CA TYR A 119 24.97 -12.26 -1.87
C TYR A 119 24.21 -13.27 -2.74
N ASP A 120 24.55 -14.55 -2.60
CA ASP A 120 23.87 -15.68 -3.25
C ASP A 120 22.67 -16.17 -2.42
N PRO A 121 21.42 -15.73 -2.68
CA PRO A 121 20.25 -16.17 -1.92
C PRO A 121 19.81 -17.59 -2.26
N TYR A 122 20.37 -18.21 -3.29
CA TYR A 122 20.12 -19.61 -3.62
C TYR A 122 20.81 -20.55 -2.65
N ASN A 123 21.88 -20.08 -1.97
CA ASN A 123 22.61 -20.82 -0.96
C ASN A 123 21.89 -20.74 0.40
N PRO A 124 21.41 -21.88 0.97
CA PRO A 124 20.76 -21.87 2.28
C PRO A 124 21.61 -21.26 3.38
N ALA A 125 22.90 -21.60 3.44
CA ALA A 125 23.83 -21.07 4.47
C ALA A 125 23.99 -19.52 4.33
N ALA A 126 23.91 -18.99 3.12
CA ALA A 126 23.96 -17.55 2.93
C ALA A 126 22.67 -16.85 3.43
N ARG A 127 21.50 -17.49 3.28
CA ARG A 127 20.25 -16.98 3.88
C ARG A 127 20.27 -17.06 5.41
N ASP A 128 20.88 -18.12 5.98
CA ASP A 128 21.07 -18.25 7.44
C ASP A 128 21.94 -17.11 7.98
N ILE A 129 23.08 -16.81 7.33
CA ILE A 129 23.94 -15.67 7.67
C ILE A 129 23.16 -14.35 7.56
N TYR A 130 22.44 -14.14 6.47
CA TYR A 130 21.64 -12.94 6.25
C TYR A 130 20.66 -12.71 7.41
N TRP A 131 19.88 -13.73 7.74
CA TRP A 131 18.89 -13.64 8.81
C TRP A 131 19.52 -13.48 10.19
N ASP A 132 20.61 -14.19 10.48
CA ASP A 132 21.27 -14.11 11.79
C ASP A 132 21.67 -12.66 12.13
N TYR A 133 22.26 -11.95 11.18
CA TYR A 133 22.63 -10.56 11.38
C TYR A 133 21.41 -9.61 11.38
N LEU A 134 20.46 -9.84 10.52
CA LEU A 134 19.21 -9.06 10.49
C LEU A 134 18.45 -9.20 11.81
N ASN A 135 18.35 -10.42 12.33
CA ASN A 135 17.70 -10.69 13.61
C ASN A 135 18.42 -10.00 14.78
N LYS A 136 19.73 -10.19 14.89
CA LYS A 136 20.54 -9.64 15.99
C LYS A 136 20.61 -8.12 15.99
N GLY A 137 20.75 -7.50 14.82
CA GLY A 137 20.99 -6.07 14.72
C GLY A 137 19.75 -5.20 14.58
N ILE A 138 18.68 -5.76 14.02
CA ILE A 138 17.48 -4.98 13.65
C ILE A 138 16.19 -5.57 14.23
N PHE A 139 15.90 -6.86 13.98
CA PHE A 139 14.64 -7.47 14.43
C PHE A 139 14.50 -7.47 15.95
N SER A 140 15.61 -7.74 16.67
CA SER A 140 15.67 -7.72 18.12
C SER A 140 15.32 -6.37 18.75
N LEU A 141 15.43 -5.25 17.99
CA LEU A 141 15.01 -3.92 18.43
C LEU A 141 13.48 -3.74 18.41
N GLY A 142 12.74 -4.72 17.86
CA GLY A 142 11.27 -4.65 17.72
C GLY A 142 10.79 -4.19 16.34
N MET A 143 11.65 -4.17 15.31
CA MET A 143 11.27 -3.76 13.95
C MET A 143 10.07 -4.56 13.43
N ASP A 144 9.15 -3.91 12.72
CA ASP A 144 7.86 -4.49 12.34
C ASP A 144 7.82 -4.98 10.89
N GLY A 145 8.71 -4.50 10.04
CA GLY A 145 8.69 -4.90 8.63
C GLY A 145 9.95 -4.54 7.87
N TRP A 146 10.05 -5.09 6.69
CA TRP A 146 11.23 -5.04 5.82
C TRP A 146 10.89 -4.34 4.51
N TRP A 147 11.69 -3.35 4.14
CA TRP A 147 11.71 -2.85 2.79
C TRP A 147 12.93 -3.42 2.07
N MET A 148 12.70 -4.48 1.30
CA MET A 148 13.73 -5.20 0.54
C MET A 148 13.93 -4.53 -0.81
N ASP A 149 14.86 -3.58 -0.85
CA ASP A 149 15.21 -2.84 -2.05
C ASP A 149 16.18 -3.62 -2.93
N SER A 150 16.23 -3.28 -4.22
CA SER A 150 17.08 -3.94 -5.25
C SER A 150 17.01 -5.46 -5.25
N SER A 151 15.85 -6.02 -4.96
CA SER A 151 15.66 -7.48 -4.82
C SER A 151 15.56 -8.24 -6.14
N GLU A 152 15.86 -7.63 -7.29
CA GLU A 152 15.93 -8.26 -8.61
C GLU A 152 17.22 -9.03 -8.98
N PRO A 153 18.45 -8.84 -8.66
CA PRO A 153 19.26 -8.21 -7.61
C PRO A 153 19.74 -6.77 -7.93
N ASP A 154 20.54 -6.21 -7.00
CA ASP A 154 21.36 -5.01 -7.26
C ASP A 154 22.46 -5.34 -8.28
N HIS A 155 22.13 -5.20 -9.55
CA HIS A 155 22.99 -5.54 -10.68
C HIS A 155 22.96 -4.39 -11.69
N PHE A 156 23.84 -3.43 -11.47
CA PHE A 156 23.94 -2.23 -12.30
C PHE A 156 24.81 -2.53 -13.53
N ASN A 157 24.40 -2.08 -14.73
CA ASN A 157 25.11 -2.34 -15.98
C ASN A 157 25.49 -3.82 -16.21
N PRO A 158 24.53 -4.77 -16.26
CA PRO A 158 24.83 -6.19 -16.38
C PRO A 158 25.54 -6.53 -17.69
N LYS A 159 26.63 -7.30 -17.60
CA LYS A 159 27.38 -7.82 -18.73
C LYS A 159 26.94 -9.24 -19.09
N PRO A 160 27.01 -9.68 -20.34
CA PRO A 160 26.67 -11.05 -20.72
C PRO A 160 27.36 -12.14 -19.90
N SER A 161 28.64 -11.90 -19.51
CA SER A 161 29.43 -12.82 -18.66
C SER A 161 28.89 -12.95 -17.24
N ASP A 162 28.20 -11.94 -16.71
CA ASP A 162 27.69 -11.98 -15.35
C ASP A 162 26.60 -13.04 -15.19
N PHE A 163 25.86 -13.33 -16.28
CA PHE A 163 24.86 -14.38 -16.29
C PHE A 163 25.45 -15.80 -16.24
N ASP A 164 26.75 -15.95 -16.52
CA ASP A 164 27.45 -17.24 -16.41
C ASP A 164 28.07 -17.45 -15.00
N THR A 165 27.92 -16.45 -14.10
CA THR A 165 28.34 -16.56 -12.70
C THR A 165 27.72 -17.80 -12.07
N LYS A 166 28.57 -18.56 -11.37
CA LYS A 166 28.13 -19.76 -10.63
C LYS A 166 27.37 -19.34 -9.37
N THR A 167 26.14 -19.83 -9.24
CA THR A 167 25.33 -19.76 -8.01
C THR A 167 25.29 -21.13 -7.35
N TYR A 168 24.71 -21.21 -6.14
CA TYR A 168 24.48 -22.50 -5.46
C TYR A 168 23.66 -23.48 -6.30
N LEU A 169 22.69 -22.98 -7.11
CA LEU A 169 21.82 -23.79 -7.97
C LEU A 169 22.27 -23.89 -9.44
N GLY A 170 23.50 -23.51 -9.76
CA GLY A 170 24.06 -23.56 -11.11
C GLY A 170 24.41 -22.17 -11.65
N SER A 171 24.25 -21.92 -12.97
CA SER A 171 24.55 -20.59 -13.51
C SER A 171 23.45 -19.59 -13.18
N PHE A 172 23.82 -18.33 -12.94
CA PHE A 172 22.87 -17.24 -12.71
C PHE A 172 21.88 -17.12 -13.87
N ARG A 173 22.29 -17.34 -15.10
CA ARG A 173 21.43 -17.37 -16.31
C ARG A 173 20.21 -18.28 -16.17
N LYS A 174 20.33 -19.42 -15.47
CA LYS A 174 19.22 -20.37 -15.26
C LYS A 174 18.25 -19.92 -14.17
N VAL A 175 18.70 -19.14 -13.21
CA VAL A 175 17.96 -18.90 -11.96
C VAL A 175 17.69 -17.42 -11.69
N CYS A 176 18.23 -16.48 -12.49
CA CYS A 176 18.18 -15.04 -12.20
C CYS A 176 16.77 -14.51 -11.91
N ASN A 177 15.77 -14.94 -12.67
CA ASN A 177 14.39 -14.49 -12.47
C ASN A 177 13.81 -14.92 -11.12
N ALA A 178 14.33 -15.97 -10.50
CA ALA A 178 13.89 -16.44 -9.19
C ALA A 178 14.64 -15.76 -8.02
N PHE A 179 15.55 -14.83 -8.30
CA PHE A 179 16.29 -14.12 -7.26
C PHE A 179 15.37 -13.47 -6.21
N PRO A 180 14.32 -12.69 -6.58
CA PRO A 180 13.40 -12.10 -5.62
C PRO A 180 12.67 -13.14 -4.77
N LEU A 181 12.28 -14.25 -5.37
CA LEU A 181 11.62 -15.34 -4.64
C LEU A 181 12.53 -15.92 -3.54
N MET A 182 13.82 -16.08 -3.84
CA MET A 182 14.79 -16.68 -2.91
C MET A 182 15.18 -15.72 -1.79
N THR A 183 15.41 -14.46 -2.11
CA THR A 183 15.81 -13.47 -1.10
C THR A 183 14.62 -13.09 -0.18
N VAL A 184 13.45 -12.88 -0.73
CA VAL A 184 12.22 -12.61 0.05
C VAL A 184 11.82 -13.82 0.89
N GLY A 185 11.88 -15.02 0.27
CA GLY A 185 11.60 -16.29 0.96
C GLY A 185 12.55 -16.52 2.14
N GLY A 186 13.84 -16.22 1.97
CA GLY A 186 14.84 -16.34 3.03
C GLY A 186 14.47 -15.53 4.27
N VAL A 187 14.10 -14.26 4.11
CA VAL A 187 13.68 -13.39 5.23
C VAL A 187 12.37 -13.89 5.84
N SER A 188 11.38 -14.21 4.99
CA SER A 188 10.05 -14.62 5.43
C SER A 188 10.08 -15.94 6.24
N GLU A 189 10.74 -16.97 5.72
CA GLU A 189 10.82 -18.29 6.35
C GLU A 189 11.56 -18.23 7.69
N HIS A 190 12.67 -17.49 7.76
CA HIS A 190 13.44 -17.35 9.01
C HIS A 190 12.66 -16.57 10.07
N GLN A 191 11.98 -15.47 9.71
CA GLN A 191 11.14 -14.76 10.68
C GLN A 191 10.01 -15.65 11.19
N ARG A 192 9.39 -16.45 10.32
CA ARG A 192 8.36 -17.42 10.75
C ARG A 192 8.88 -18.48 11.69
N MET A 193 10.11 -18.96 11.48
CA MET A 193 10.76 -19.89 12.41
C MET A 193 11.08 -19.21 13.75
N GLN A 194 11.43 -17.92 13.73
CA GLN A 194 11.77 -17.17 14.93
C GLN A 194 10.55 -16.88 15.80
N THR A 195 9.41 -16.51 15.21
CA THR A 195 8.19 -16.17 15.95
C THR A 195 6.91 -16.33 15.13
N SER A 196 5.81 -16.64 15.83
CA SER A 196 4.44 -16.57 15.29
C SER A 196 3.64 -15.38 15.84
N ASP A 197 4.23 -14.57 16.71
CA ASP A 197 3.55 -13.47 17.38
C ASP A 197 3.56 -12.16 16.60
N LYS A 198 4.39 -12.10 15.55
CA LYS A 198 4.46 -10.93 14.65
C LYS A 198 4.33 -11.38 13.19
N ARG A 199 3.31 -10.84 12.49
CA ARG A 199 3.13 -11.06 11.05
C ARG A 199 4.29 -10.47 10.26
N ILE A 200 4.69 -11.19 9.24
CA ILE A 200 5.69 -10.72 8.29
C ILE A 200 5.06 -9.62 7.44
N PHE A 201 5.76 -8.50 7.35
CA PHE A 201 5.46 -7.45 6.40
C PHE A 201 6.71 -7.16 5.56
N ILE A 202 6.64 -7.44 4.27
CA ILE A 202 7.72 -7.19 3.32
C ILE A 202 7.21 -6.29 2.21
N LEU A 203 7.94 -5.21 1.95
CA LEU A 203 7.85 -4.39 0.75
C LEU A 203 9.07 -4.71 -0.11
N THR A 204 8.88 -5.18 -1.35
CA THR A 204 9.97 -5.60 -2.23
C THR A 204 9.84 -5.02 -3.62
N ARG A 205 10.97 -4.72 -4.29
CA ARG A 205 10.96 -4.07 -5.61
C ARG A 205 10.64 -5.01 -6.76
N SER A 206 10.80 -6.31 -6.56
CA SER A 206 10.60 -7.29 -7.62
C SER A 206 9.86 -8.53 -7.13
N ALA A 207 9.34 -9.31 -8.05
CA ALA A 207 8.59 -10.51 -7.75
C ALA A 207 8.82 -11.62 -8.77
N PHE A 208 8.63 -12.85 -8.32
CA PHE A 208 8.56 -14.04 -9.15
C PHE A 208 7.37 -14.92 -8.73
N ALA A 209 6.91 -15.76 -9.64
CA ALA A 209 5.77 -16.65 -9.39
C ALA A 209 5.96 -17.47 -8.11
N GLY A 210 4.96 -17.45 -7.23
CA GLY A 210 5.00 -18.11 -5.92
C GLY A 210 5.38 -17.19 -4.75
N GLN A 211 5.81 -15.94 -4.99
CA GLN A 211 6.25 -15.02 -3.94
C GLN A 211 5.09 -14.54 -3.05
N GLN A 212 3.85 -14.59 -3.53
CA GLN A 212 2.65 -14.22 -2.77
C GLN A 212 2.51 -14.98 -1.44
N ARG A 213 3.13 -16.17 -1.30
CA ARG A 213 3.12 -16.97 -0.06
C ARG A 213 3.95 -16.38 1.08
N PHE A 214 4.80 -15.41 0.80
CA PHE A 214 5.77 -14.86 1.75
C PHE A 214 5.33 -13.55 2.42
N GLY A 215 4.05 -13.16 2.30
CA GLY A 215 3.55 -11.92 2.89
C GLY A 215 4.17 -10.64 2.28
N ALA A 216 4.59 -10.73 1.02
CA ALA A 216 5.28 -9.65 0.32
C ALA A 216 4.32 -8.80 -0.51
N ASN A 217 4.45 -7.47 -0.37
CA ASN A 217 3.88 -6.48 -1.26
C ASN A 217 4.98 -5.99 -2.22
N THR A 218 4.71 -5.96 -3.50
CA THR A 218 5.66 -5.49 -4.52
C THR A 218 5.34 -4.05 -4.92
N TRP A 219 6.34 -3.17 -5.01
CA TRP A 219 6.14 -1.85 -5.59
C TRP A 219 6.84 -1.73 -6.95
N SER A 220 6.44 -0.73 -7.72
CA SER A 220 6.88 -0.53 -9.10
C SER A 220 8.31 0.02 -9.27
N GLY A 221 9.05 0.20 -8.18
CA GLY A 221 10.39 0.81 -8.22
C GLY A 221 10.36 2.34 -8.37
N ASP A 222 11.50 2.89 -8.74
CA ASP A 222 11.80 4.32 -8.76
C ASP A 222 11.32 4.99 -10.06
N VAL A 223 10.02 5.19 -10.18
CA VAL A 223 9.43 5.79 -11.40
C VAL A 223 9.57 7.32 -11.40
N VAL A 224 9.81 7.90 -12.58
CA VAL A 224 9.80 9.36 -12.76
C VAL A 224 8.38 9.89 -12.69
N ALA A 225 8.16 10.90 -11.85
CA ALA A 225 6.86 11.53 -11.68
C ALA A 225 6.37 12.13 -13.00
N SER A 226 5.24 11.64 -13.49
CA SER A 226 4.53 12.14 -14.65
C SER A 226 3.11 11.58 -14.73
N TRP A 227 2.23 12.24 -15.48
CA TRP A 227 0.88 11.74 -15.75
C TRP A 227 0.88 10.41 -16.51
N ALA A 228 1.83 10.22 -17.41
CA ALA A 228 2.02 8.95 -18.13
C ALA A 228 2.43 7.83 -17.16
N ALA A 229 3.35 8.12 -16.21
CA ALA A 229 3.73 7.16 -15.19
C ALA A 229 2.53 6.77 -14.32
N LEU A 230 1.75 7.74 -13.81
CA LEU A 230 0.53 7.44 -13.03
C LEU A 230 -0.41 6.49 -13.80
N ARG A 231 -0.68 6.77 -15.07
CA ARG A 231 -1.53 5.90 -15.92
C ARG A 231 -0.96 4.49 -16.03
N ASN A 232 0.34 4.37 -16.27
CA ASN A 232 1.01 3.08 -16.43
C ASN A 232 1.04 2.28 -15.12
N GLN A 233 1.05 2.95 -13.96
CA GLN A 233 1.02 2.28 -12.66
C GLN A 233 -0.30 1.53 -12.43
N ILE A 234 -1.42 2.05 -12.92
CA ILE A 234 -2.72 1.36 -12.81
C ILE A 234 -2.64 0.02 -13.53
N SER A 235 -2.27 0.02 -14.81
CA SER A 235 -2.13 -1.20 -15.62
C SER A 235 -1.09 -2.16 -15.02
N ALA A 236 0.02 -1.66 -14.50
CA ALA A 236 1.05 -2.48 -13.87
C ALA A 236 0.49 -3.25 -12.67
N GLY A 237 -0.19 -2.57 -11.74
CA GLY A 237 -0.81 -3.21 -10.57
C GLY A 237 -1.87 -4.25 -10.95
N LEU A 238 -2.67 -3.97 -11.97
CA LEU A 238 -3.67 -4.92 -12.47
C LEU A 238 -3.02 -6.16 -13.09
N ASN A 239 -1.91 -6.01 -13.83
CA ASN A 239 -1.16 -7.14 -14.37
C ASN A 239 -0.49 -7.99 -13.30
N PHE A 240 0.00 -7.40 -12.20
CA PHE A 240 0.46 -8.16 -11.04
C PHE A 240 -0.66 -9.02 -10.45
N SER A 241 -1.85 -8.44 -10.27
CA SER A 241 -3.03 -9.20 -9.79
C SER A 241 -3.42 -10.34 -10.72
N LEU A 242 -3.44 -10.10 -12.05
CA LEU A 242 -3.70 -11.13 -13.07
C LEU A 242 -2.64 -12.23 -13.05
N SER A 243 -1.39 -11.92 -12.68
CA SER A 243 -0.30 -12.88 -12.54
C SER A 243 -0.33 -13.66 -11.22
N GLY A 244 -1.35 -13.43 -10.36
CA GLY A 244 -1.49 -14.09 -9.07
C GLY A 244 -0.66 -13.47 -7.93
N ILE A 245 -0.16 -12.24 -8.08
CA ILE A 245 0.53 -11.47 -7.04
C ILE A 245 -0.41 -10.35 -6.58
N PRO A 246 -1.16 -10.55 -5.48
CA PRO A 246 -2.32 -9.72 -5.13
C PRO A 246 -1.97 -8.42 -4.42
N TYR A 247 -0.74 -8.28 -3.88
CA TYR A 247 -0.31 -7.12 -3.12
C TYR A 247 0.71 -6.31 -3.91
N TRP A 248 0.29 -5.10 -4.30
CA TRP A 248 1.08 -4.20 -5.12
C TRP A 248 0.82 -2.74 -4.75
N ASN A 249 1.82 -1.87 -4.96
CA ASN A 249 1.66 -0.41 -4.90
C ASN A 249 2.68 0.29 -5.80
N SER A 250 2.53 1.60 -5.93
CA SER A 250 3.54 2.52 -6.47
C SER A 250 3.87 3.60 -5.44
N ASP A 251 4.99 4.29 -5.63
CA ASP A 251 5.33 5.47 -4.86
C ASP A 251 4.38 6.62 -5.21
N ILE A 252 3.53 7.02 -4.26
CA ILE A 252 2.57 8.09 -4.47
C ILE A 252 3.30 9.39 -4.76
N GLY A 253 2.99 9.98 -5.93
CA GLY A 253 3.62 11.17 -6.45
C GLY A 253 4.85 10.92 -7.33
N GLY A 254 5.19 9.66 -7.60
CA GLY A 254 6.39 9.23 -8.32
C GLY A 254 7.67 9.38 -7.47
N PHE A 255 8.71 8.60 -7.77
CA PHE A 255 9.96 8.66 -7.00
C PHE A 255 10.81 9.85 -7.42
N PHE A 256 11.24 9.95 -8.70
CA PHE A 256 12.05 11.06 -9.21
C PHE A 256 11.22 12.26 -9.67
N LEU A 257 11.60 13.47 -9.26
CA LEU A 257 10.91 14.72 -9.59
C LEU A 257 11.61 15.54 -10.68
N TRP A 258 12.40 14.92 -11.53
CA TRP A 258 13.23 15.60 -12.54
C TRP A 258 12.44 16.50 -13.49
N ASN A 259 11.17 16.22 -13.71
CA ASN A 259 10.29 16.99 -14.59
C ASN A 259 9.70 18.26 -13.93
N PHE A 260 9.94 18.46 -12.62
CA PHE A 260 9.29 19.52 -11.87
C PHE A 260 10.30 20.41 -11.13
N LYS A 261 10.38 21.67 -11.55
CA LYS A 261 11.08 22.70 -10.78
C LYS A 261 10.19 23.10 -9.58
N ASP A 262 10.79 23.20 -8.38
CA ASP A 262 10.09 23.55 -7.13
C ASP A 262 8.77 22.76 -6.96
N PRO A 263 8.80 21.42 -6.89
CA PRO A 263 7.61 20.57 -7.06
C PRO A 263 6.49 20.90 -6.07
N LEU A 264 6.80 21.26 -4.83
CA LEU A 264 5.77 21.61 -3.83
C LEU A 264 5.05 22.94 -4.13
N LYS A 265 5.62 23.78 -5.02
CA LYS A 265 5.01 25.03 -5.51
C LYS A 265 4.44 24.89 -6.92
N ASN A 266 4.78 23.84 -7.63
CA ASN A 266 4.35 23.58 -9.00
C ASN A 266 2.93 23.02 -9.00
N ALA A 267 1.98 23.74 -9.56
CA ALA A 267 0.56 23.35 -9.57
C ALA A 267 0.32 22.00 -10.26
N ASP A 268 1.05 21.69 -11.33
CA ASP A 268 0.92 20.43 -12.06
C ASP A 268 1.39 19.23 -11.20
N TYR A 269 2.52 19.38 -10.48
CA TYR A 269 2.95 18.33 -9.56
C TYR A 269 2.02 18.18 -8.35
N ARG A 270 1.52 19.29 -7.80
CA ARG A 270 0.57 19.26 -6.68
C ARG A 270 -0.71 18.51 -7.06
N GLU A 271 -1.27 18.79 -8.24
CA GLU A 271 -2.41 18.04 -8.77
C GLU A 271 -2.04 16.57 -9.01
N LEU A 272 -0.92 16.28 -9.68
CA LEU A 272 -0.44 14.92 -9.91
C LEU A 272 -0.31 14.12 -8.61
N HIS A 273 0.25 14.73 -7.56
CA HIS A 273 0.40 14.08 -6.26
C HIS A 273 -0.96 13.77 -5.62
N VAL A 274 -1.91 14.71 -5.66
CA VAL A 274 -3.29 14.50 -5.16
C VAL A 274 -3.95 13.35 -5.92
N ARG A 275 -3.91 13.35 -7.26
CA ARG A 275 -4.51 12.27 -8.07
C ARG A 275 -3.85 10.91 -7.84
N TRP A 276 -2.54 10.91 -7.56
CA TRP A 276 -1.84 9.69 -7.17
C TRP A 276 -2.20 9.22 -5.76
N MET A 277 -2.47 10.15 -4.85
CA MET A 277 -2.97 9.85 -3.50
C MET A 277 -4.38 9.24 -3.55
N GLU A 278 -5.25 9.77 -4.41
CA GLU A 278 -6.58 9.22 -4.68
C GLU A 278 -6.51 7.76 -5.16
N PHE A 279 -5.65 7.49 -6.14
CA PHE A 279 -5.38 6.13 -6.62
C PHE A 279 -4.77 5.25 -5.52
N GLY A 280 -3.76 5.76 -4.81
CA GLY A 280 -3.05 5.07 -3.74
C GLY A 280 -3.94 4.60 -2.58
N ALA A 281 -5.04 5.34 -2.31
CA ALA A 281 -6.02 4.95 -1.30
C ALA A 281 -6.73 3.62 -1.63
N PHE A 282 -6.72 3.21 -2.90
CA PHE A 282 -7.30 1.96 -3.42
C PHE A 282 -6.22 0.95 -3.87
N CYS A 283 -4.97 1.16 -3.50
CA CYS A 283 -3.92 0.14 -3.62
C CYS A 283 -3.89 -0.74 -2.37
N PRO A 284 -3.40 -1.99 -2.45
CA PRO A 284 -3.20 -2.83 -1.27
C PRO A 284 -2.37 -2.17 -0.18
N MET A 285 -1.27 -1.49 -0.54
CA MET A 285 -0.49 -0.66 0.35
C MET A 285 -0.58 0.82 -0.09
N MET A 286 -0.90 1.72 0.84
CA MET A 286 -0.91 3.16 0.62
C MET A 286 0.38 3.78 1.19
N ARG A 287 1.32 4.15 0.32
CA ARG A 287 2.63 4.67 0.70
C ARG A 287 3.02 5.90 -0.10
N SER A 288 3.25 7.03 0.58
CA SER A 288 3.84 8.23 -0.04
C SER A 288 5.35 8.20 0.15
N HIS A 289 6.10 8.20 -0.95
CA HIS A 289 7.55 8.08 -0.98
C HIS A 289 8.16 8.70 -2.24
N GLY A 290 9.42 9.13 -2.16
CA GLY A 290 10.22 9.54 -3.30
C GLY A 290 11.36 10.49 -2.95
N GLU A 291 12.17 10.78 -3.94
CA GLU A 291 13.34 11.66 -3.89
C GLU A 291 12.96 13.10 -4.24
N GLY A 292 13.82 14.05 -3.97
CA GLY A 292 13.74 15.45 -4.43
C GLY A 292 12.93 16.40 -3.54
N ALA A 293 11.79 15.96 -2.97
CA ALA A 293 10.99 16.76 -2.05
C ALA A 293 10.32 15.90 -0.98
N PRO A 294 10.05 16.42 0.22
CA PRO A 294 9.25 15.73 1.21
C PRO A 294 7.79 15.60 0.74
N ARG A 295 7.12 14.49 1.13
CA ARG A 295 5.79 14.12 0.63
C ARG A 295 4.76 13.90 1.73
N GLU A 296 5.06 14.31 2.95
CA GLU A 296 4.09 14.34 4.03
C GLU A 296 2.98 15.36 3.69
N LEU A 297 1.71 15.07 4.05
CA LEU A 297 0.58 15.90 3.62
C LEU A 297 0.75 17.39 3.97
N TYR A 298 1.34 17.70 5.13
CA TYR A 298 1.55 19.09 5.58
C TYR A 298 2.61 19.86 4.76
N GLN A 299 3.30 19.20 3.84
CA GLN A 299 4.17 19.86 2.87
C GLN A 299 3.36 20.46 1.70
N PHE A 300 2.12 20.03 1.51
CA PHE A 300 1.22 20.53 0.48
C PHE A 300 0.33 21.68 0.96
N GLY A 301 0.54 22.17 2.16
CA GLY A 301 -0.16 23.29 2.78
C GLY A 301 -0.68 22.97 4.16
N GLU A 302 -1.62 23.80 4.61
CA GLU A 302 -2.35 23.64 5.87
C GLU A 302 -3.82 23.36 5.57
N LYS A 303 -4.60 23.03 6.60
CA LYS A 303 -6.05 22.83 6.48
C LYS A 303 -6.72 24.04 5.84
N GLY A 304 -7.58 23.81 4.84
CA GLY A 304 -8.15 24.81 3.97
C GLY A 304 -7.42 24.99 2.63
N ASN A 305 -6.22 24.40 2.47
CA ASN A 305 -5.57 24.32 1.15
C ASN A 305 -6.15 23.13 0.37
N PRO A 306 -6.59 23.32 -0.91
CA PRO A 306 -7.23 22.26 -1.68
C PRO A 306 -6.43 20.96 -1.78
N ALA A 307 -5.10 21.03 -1.94
CA ALA A 307 -4.26 19.83 -2.02
C ALA A 307 -4.16 19.12 -0.66
N TYR A 308 -3.96 19.89 0.44
CA TYR A 308 -3.95 19.33 1.79
C TYR A 308 -5.27 18.63 2.11
N ASP A 309 -6.40 19.31 1.90
CA ASP A 309 -7.73 18.80 2.25
C ASP A 309 -8.08 17.55 1.42
N ALA A 310 -7.72 17.52 0.14
CA ALA A 310 -7.88 16.34 -0.70
C ALA A 310 -7.06 15.15 -0.19
N ILE A 311 -5.78 15.34 0.14
CA ILE A 311 -4.92 14.29 0.69
C ILE A 311 -5.49 13.77 2.03
N GLU A 312 -5.86 14.66 2.95
CA GLU A 312 -6.47 14.29 4.24
C GLU A 312 -7.76 13.48 4.05
N LYS A 313 -8.60 13.89 3.09
CA LYS A 313 -9.86 13.19 2.74
C LYS A 313 -9.62 11.73 2.35
N TYR A 314 -8.63 11.46 1.48
CA TYR A 314 -8.35 10.09 1.03
C TYR A 314 -7.62 9.24 2.07
N ILE A 315 -6.80 9.83 2.92
CA ILE A 315 -6.27 9.14 4.10
C ILE A 315 -7.44 8.70 5.00
N ASN A 316 -8.33 9.62 5.37
CA ASN A 316 -9.49 9.29 6.21
C ASN A 316 -10.45 8.29 5.54
N LEU A 317 -10.69 8.39 4.23
CA LEU A 317 -11.50 7.42 3.49
C LEU A 317 -10.89 6.02 3.57
N ARG A 318 -9.58 5.88 3.38
CA ARG A 318 -8.87 4.60 3.51
C ARG A 318 -9.12 3.97 4.88
N TYR A 319 -9.02 4.76 5.96
CA TYR A 319 -9.22 4.27 7.32
C TYR A 319 -10.68 3.93 7.62
N SER A 320 -11.63 4.67 7.09
CA SER A 320 -13.05 4.32 7.23
C SER A 320 -13.42 3.02 6.49
N LEU A 321 -12.70 2.67 5.43
CA LEU A 321 -12.88 1.42 4.69
C LEU A 321 -12.10 0.23 5.28
N LEU A 322 -11.36 0.36 6.39
CA LEU A 322 -10.57 -0.74 6.96
C LEU A 322 -11.36 -2.03 7.22
N PRO A 323 -12.62 -2.02 7.72
CA PRO A 323 -13.38 -3.26 7.87
C PRO A 323 -13.61 -3.99 6.53
N TYR A 324 -13.85 -3.24 5.46
CA TYR A 324 -13.97 -3.78 4.11
C TYR A 324 -12.62 -4.29 3.57
N ILE A 325 -11.56 -3.50 3.76
CA ILE A 325 -10.20 -3.83 3.28
C ILE A 325 -9.68 -5.08 3.98
N TYR A 326 -9.84 -5.18 5.30
CA TYR A 326 -9.36 -6.32 6.07
C TYR A 326 -10.11 -7.61 5.71
N ALA A 327 -11.42 -7.54 5.56
CA ALA A 327 -12.23 -8.66 5.07
C ALA A 327 -11.87 -9.05 3.62
N THR A 328 -11.51 -8.06 2.76
CA THR A 328 -11.01 -8.33 1.41
C THR A 328 -9.64 -9.02 1.45
N SER A 329 -8.74 -8.61 2.35
CA SER A 329 -7.45 -9.29 2.57
C SER A 329 -7.63 -10.73 3.05
N TRP A 330 -8.63 -10.99 3.90
CA TRP A 330 -9.01 -12.35 4.26
C TRP A 330 -9.44 -13.19 3.05
N ASN A 331 -10.20 -12.61 2.11
CA ASN A 331 -10.56 -13.29 0.87
C ASN A 331 -9.34 -13.56 -0.03
N VAL A 332 -8.35 -12.66 -0.04
CA VAL A 332 -7.06 -12.91 -0.73
C VAL A 332 -6.39 -14.14 -0.15
N THR A 333 -6.25 -14.22 1.17
CA THR A 333 -5.57 -15.32 1.85
C THR A 333 -6.36 -16.64 1.79
N SER A 334 -7.67 -16.61 2.06
CA SER A 334 -8.49 -17.83 2.23
C SER A 334 -9.12 -18.34 0.94
N ARG A 335 -9.26 -17.48 -0.08
CA ARG A 335 -9.95 -17.79 -1.36
C ARG A 335 -9.11 -17.47 -2.60
N GLN A 336 -7.84 -17.11 -2.43
CA GLN A 336 -6.92 -16.77 -3.53
C GLN A 336 -7.47 -15.66 -4.44
N SER A 337 -8.17 -14.69 -3.85
CA SER A 337 -8.71 -13.52 -4.54
C SER A 337 -7.64 -12.43 -4.74
N SER A 338 -8.03 -11.30 -5.30
CA SER A 338 -7.18 -10.11 -5.42
C SER A 338 -7.92 -8.87 -4.91
N MET A 339 -7.18 -7.92 -4.37
CA MET A 339 -7.74 -6.65 -3.89
C MET A 339 -7.96 -5.66 -5.03
N MET A 340 -6.93 -5.43 -5.87
CA MET A 340 -7.06 -4.70 -7.14
C MET A 340 -7.41 -5.71 -8.24
N ARG A 341 -8.51 -5.49 -8.96
CA ARG A 341 -9.03 -6.45 -9.92
C ARG A 341 -9.25 -5.77 -11.27
N ALA A 342 -8.59 -6.25 -12.31
CA ALA A 342 -8.86 -5.79 -13.67
C ALA A 342 -10.32 -6.10 -14.05
N LEU A 343 -10.96 -5.24 -14.82
CA LEU A 343 -12.39 -5.42 -15.18
C LEU A 343 -12.64 -6.76 -15.88
N VAL A 344 -11.69 -7.29 -16.62
CA VAL A 344 -11.78 -8.61 -17.26
C VAL A 344 -11.98 -9.76 -16.27
N MET A 345 -11.53 -9.62 -15.00
CA MET A 345 -11.71 -10.65 -13.97
C MET A 345 -13.17 -10.81 -13.54
N ASP A 346 -13.94 -9.74 -13.58
CA ASP A 346 -15.32 -9.69 -13.08
C ASP A 346 -16.35 -9.51 -14.21
N PHE A 347 -15.94 -8.98 -15.37
CA PHE A 347 -16.82 -8.60 -16.50
C PHE A 347 -16.32 -9.17 -17.84
N ALA A 348 -15.82 -10.41 -17.86
CA ALA A 348 -15.24 -11.05 -19.05
C ALA A 348 -16.20 -11.13 -20.27
N HIS A 349 -17.51 -11.06 -20.05
CA HIS A 349 -18.51 -11.07 -21.13
C HIS A 349 -18.87 -9.67 -21.66
N ASP A 350 -18.34 -8.62 -21.03
CA ASP A 350 -18.53 -7.25 -21.48
C ASP A 350 -17.34 -6.79 -22.34
N LYS A 351 -17.53 -6.85 -23.67
CA LYS A 351 -16.45 -6.54 -24.62
C LYS A 351 -15.83 -5.15 -24.41
N GLN A 352 -16.62 -4.16 -23.97
CA GLN A 352 -16.12 -2.81 -23.72
C GLN A 352 -15.22 -2.75 -22.50
N ALA A 353 -15.48 -3.58 -21.49
CA ALA A 353 -14.68 -3.64 -20.26
C ALA A 353 -13.30 -4.28 -20.47
N LEU A 354 -13.10 -5.10 -21.54
CA LEU A 354 -11.86 -5.85 -21.75
C LEU A 354 -10.65 -4.95 -22.05
N ASP A 355 -10.88 -3.83 -22.74
CA ASP A 355 -9.81 -2.92 -23.19
C ASP A 355 -9.57 -1.74 -22.25
N ILE A 356 -10.35 -1.64 -21.15
CA ILE A 356 -10.19 -0.56 -20.19
C ILE A 356 -9.03 -0.87 -19.23
N ASN A 357 -8.04 0.01 -19.20
CA ASN A 357 -6.79 -0.16 -18.46
C ASN A 357 -6.56 0.89 -17.36
N ASP A 358 -7.50 1.82 -17.17
CA ASP A 358 -7.44 2.90 -16.18
C ASP A 358 -8.66 2.90 -15.21
N GLU A 359 -9.48 1.86 -15.26
CA GLU A 359 -10.57 1.59 -14.32
C GLU A 359 -10.41 0.18 -13.74
N PHE A 360 -10.74 -0.03 -12.48
CA PHE A 360 -10.59 -1.32 -11.83
C PHE A 360 -11.55 -1.51 -10.65
N MET A 361 -11.80 -2.78 -10.27
CA MET A 361 -12.51 -3.07 -9.04
C MET A 361 -11.57 -3.12 -7.85
N PHE A 362 -11.94 -2.45 -6.75
CA PHE A 362 -11.31 -2.59 -5.44
C PHE A 362 -12.15 -3.56 -4.59
N GLY A 363 -11.61 -4.74 -4.36
CA GLY A 363 -12.40 -5.89 -3.94
C GLY A 363 -13.45 -6.24 -4.99
N SER A 364 -14.60 -6.76 -4.56
CA SER A 364 -15.70 -7.15 -5.47
C SER A 364 -16.77 -6.08 -5.65
N SER A 365 -16.63 -4.92 -4.99
CA SER A 365 -17.75 -4.01 -4.78
C SER A 365 -17.56 -2.60 -5.31
N ILE A 366 -16.35 -2.06 -5.31
CA ILE A 366 -16.08 -0.65 -5.61
C ILE A 366 -15.33 -0.53 -6.95
N LEU A 367 -15.93 0.12 -7.93
CA LEU A 367 -15.30 0.50 -9.19
C LEU A 367 -14.57 1.82 -9.00
N VAL A 368 -13.28 1.83 -9.25
CA VAL A 368 -12.37 2.96 -9.06
C VAL A 368 -11.92 3.50 -10.41
N ASN A 369 -11.99 4.83 -10.59
CA ASN A 369 -11.73 5.46 -11.88
C ASN A 369 -10.74 6.63 -11.72
N PRO A 370 -9.43 6.37 -11.61
CA PRO A 370 -8.43 7.41 -11.40
C PRO A 370 -8.42 8.49 -12.47
N VAL A 371 -8.18 9.72 -12.05
CA VAL A 371 -7.92 10.84 -12.97
C VAL A 371 -6.46 10.81 -13.35
N THR A 372 -6.15 10.62 -14.64
CA THR A 372 -4.81 10.34 -15.15
C THR A 372 -4.27 11.42 -16.07
N GLN A 373 -4.81 12.63 -15.99
CA GLN A 373 -4.36 13.78 -16.77
C GLN A 373 -4.55 15.08 -15.97
N PRO A 374 -3.75 16.14 -16.25
CA PRO A 374 -3.91 17.41 -15.56
C PRO A 374 -5.24 18.07 -15.94
N MET A 375 -5.93 18.61 -14.96
CA MET A 375 -7.22 19.28 -15.16
C MET A 375 -7.27 20.67 -14.53
N TYR A 376 -6.50 20.92 -13.47
CA TYR A 376 -6.58 22.12 -12.63
C TYR A 376 -5.28 22.91 -12.60
N SER A 377 -4.34 22.64 -13.51
CA SER A 377 -3.15 23.44 -13.71
C SER A 377 -3.18 24.13 -15.09
N LYS A 378 -2.81 25.41 -15.12
CA LYS A 378 -2.60 26.17 -16.36
C LYS A 378 -1.19 26.78 -16.39
N THR A 379 -0.74 27.11 -17.60
CA THR A 379 0.53 27.82 -17.78
C THR A 379 0.28 29.31 -17.82
N GLU A 380 0.98 30.07 -16.98
CA GLU A 380 1.06 31.53 -17.03
C GLU A 380 2.48 31.98 -17.31
N VAL A 381 2.64 33.11 -17.96
CA VAL A 381 3.97 33.75 -18.14
C VAL A 381 4.12 34.82 -17.07
N LYS A 382 5.11 34.64 -16.17
CA LYS A 382 5.44 35.59 -15.10
C LYS A 382 6.89 36.01 -15.24
N ALA A 383 7.15 37.31 -15.41
CA ALA A 383 8.47 37.87 -15.58
C ALA A 383 9.31 37.21 -16.71
N GLY A 384 8.66 36.72 -17.76
CA GLY A 384 9.29 36.04 -18.90
C GLY A 384 9.39 34.52 -18.75
N ASP A 385 9.13 33.95 -17.57
CA ASP A 385 9.16 32.52 -17.33
C ASP A 385 7.76 31.90 -17.41
N SER A 386 7.66 30.69 -17.96
CA SER A 386 6.45 29.87 -17.94
C SER A 386 6.30 29.17 -16.59
N VAL A 387 5.26 29.50 -15.85
CA VAL A 387 4.95 28.91 -14.53
C VAL A 387 3.62 28.15 -14.58
N LYS A 388 3.55 27.03 -13.86
CA LYS A 388 2.29 26.30 -13.65
C LYS A 388 1.58 26.84 -12.42
N VAL A 389 0.34 27.30 -12.60
CA VAL A 389 -0.53 27.82 -11.54
C VAL A 389 -1.82 27.02 -11.44
N GLU A 390 -2.41 26.98 -10.25
CA GLU A 390 -3.70 26.33 -10.01
C GLU A 390 -4.83 27.14 -10.68
N ASP A 391 -5.80 26.42 -11.28
CA ASP A 391 -6.98 27.01 -11.91
C ASP A 391 -8.22 26.17 -11.62
N PHE A 392 -8.96 26.57 -10.62
CA PHE A 392 -10.23 25.95 -10.20
C PHE A 392 -11.46 26.68 -10.73
N SER A 393 -11.31 27.61 -11.69
CA SER A 393 -12.40 28.43 -12.20
C SER A 393 -13.52 27.65 -12.89
N ILE A 394 -13.18 26.45 -13.41
CA ILE A 394 -14.14 25.58 -14.10
C ILE A 394 -13.97 24.15 -13.60
N VAL A 395 -15.06 23.54 -13.10
CA VAL A 395 -15.08 22.13 -12.75
C VAL A 395 -14.92 21.27 -14.00
N LYS A 396 -13.94 20.38 -13.97
CA LYS A 396 -13.64 19.45 -15.07
C LYS A 396 -14.40 18.14 -14.90
N SER A 397 -14.46 17.36 -15.97
CA SER A 397 -15.18 16.08 -16.00
C SER A 397 -14.36 14.98 -16.64
N LYS A 398 -14.61 13.74 -16.22
CA LYS A 398 -14.08 12.50 -16.83
C LYS A 398 -15.26 11.63 -17.28
N ASN A 399 -15.09 10.93 -18.40
CA ASN A 399 -15.97 9.84 -18.81
C ASN A 399 -15.58 8.57 -18.09
N VAL A 400 -16.57 7.84 -17.56
CA VAL A 400 -16.42 6.60 -16.82
C VAL A 400 -17.32 5.55 -17.43
N TYR A 401 -16.79 4.37 -17.73
CA TYR A 401 -17.59 3.25 -18.18
C TYR A 401 -18.11 2.44 -17.00
N LEU A 402 -19.41 2.19 -16.97
CA LEU A 402 -20.05 1.33 -15.98
C LEU A 402 -20.30 -0.05 -16.59
N PRO A 403 -19.58 -1.11 -16.18
CA PRO A 403 -19.70 -2.45 -16.77
C PRO A 403 -21.14 -3.00 -16.75
N LYS A 404 -21.48 -3.78 -17.79
CA LYS A 404 -22.79 -4.42 -17.97
C LYS A 404 -23.09 -5.46 -16.89
N GLY A 405 -24.37 -5.76 -16.73
CA GLY A 405 -24.86 -6.85 -15.89
C GLY A 405 -25.12 -6.46 -14.43
N ASN A 406 -24.83 -5.22 -14.07
CA ASN A 406 -25.10 -4.67 -12.73
C ASN A 406 -25.61 -3.23 -12.86
N ASP A 407 -26.35 -2.80 -11.86
CA ASP A 407 -26.57 -1.38 -11.59
C ASP A 407 -25.46 -0.85 -10.67
N TRP A 408 -25.22 0.45 -10.72
CA TRP A 408 -24.15 1.12 -10.02
C TRP A 408 -24.65 2.33 -9.25
N TYR A 409 -24.08 2.57 -8.10
CA TYR A 409 -24.34 3.78 -7.31
C TYR A 409 -23.08 4.64 -7.28
N ASP A 410 -23.21 5.90 -7.61
CA ASP A 410 -22.15 6.88 -7.35
C ASP A 410 -21.90 6.95 -5.83
N PHE A 411 -20.66 6.69 -5.43
CA PHE A 411 -20.29 6.66 -4.00
C PHE A 411 -20.45 8.02 -3.32
N TRP A 412 -20.25 9.11 -4.08
CA TRP A 412 -20.27 10.46 -3.54
C TRP A 412 -21.67 11.07 -3.46
N THR A 413 -22.58 10.69 -4.34
CA THR A 413 -23.92 11.28 -4.44
C THR A 413 -25.04 10.29 -4.12
N GLY A 414 -24.79 8.99 -4.15
CA GLY A 414 -25.81 7.95 -4.01
C GLY A 414 -26.76 7.85 -5.22
N GLU A 415 -26.46 8.53 -6.31
CA GLU A 415 -27.24 8.43 -7.54
C GLU A 415 -27.04 7.07 -8.20
N LYS A 416 -28.12 6.48 -8.69
CA LYS A 416 -28.13 5.15 -9.30
C LYS A 416 -28.05 5.23 -10.82
N PHE A 417 -27.22 4.38 -11.42
CA PHE A 417 -27.01 4.24 -12.86
C PHE A 417 -27.15 2.79 -13.29
N ASN A 418 -27.68 2.56 -14.48
CA ASN A 418 -27.63 1.24 -15.10
C ASN A 418 -26.22 0.96 -15.63
N GLY A 419 -25.81 -0.30 -15.65
CA GLY A 419 -24.57 -0.71 -16.31
C GLY A 419 -24.67 -0.74 -17.83
N GLY A 420 -23.52 -0.89 -18.49
CA GLY A 420 -23.41 -0.93 -19.95
C GLY A 420 -23.46 0.47 -20.61
N GLN A 421 -23.09 1.52 -19.86
CA GLN A 421 -23.06 2.88 -20.38
C GLN A 421 -21.84 3.66 -19.90
N THR A 422 -21.49 4.69 -20.63
CA THR A 422 -20.50 5.69 -20.20
C THR A 422 -21.22 6.89 -19.59
N VAL A 423 -20.81 7.28 -18.40
CA VAL A 423 -21.33 8.46 -17.69
C VAL A 423 -20.24 9.53 -17.59
N LYS A 424 -20.65 10.78 -17.70
CA LYS A 424 -19.78 11.94 -17.50
C LYS A 424 -19.84 12.37 -16.04
N LYS A 425 -18.70 12.31 -15.33
CA LYS A 425 -18.60 12.70 -13.91
C LYS A 425 -17.74 13.93 -13.73
N GLU A 426 -18.22 14.86 -12.93
CA GLU A 426 -17.40 15.97 -12.44
C GLU A 426 -16.32 15.43 -11.51
N VAL A 427 -15.11 15.96 -11.65
CA VAL A 427 -13.91 15.52 -10.92
C VAL A 427 -13.17 16.74 -10.35
N PRO A 428 -13.78 17.51 -9.42
CA PRO A 428 -13.02 18.52 -8.67
C PRO A 428 -11.75 17.86 -8.06
N LEU A 429 -10.81 18.67 -7.61
CA LEU A 429 -9.49 18.17 -7.18
C LEU A 429 -9.56 17.08 -6.11
N ASP A 430 -10.59 17.09 -5.30
CA ASP A 430 -10.82 16.16 -4.19
C ASP A 430 -11.77 14.99 -4.52
N ILE A 431 -12.08 14.77 -5.80
CA ILE A 431 -12.99 13.69 -6.24
C ILE A 431 -12.33 12.79 -7.29
N ILE A 432 -12.11 11.53 -6.91
CA ILE A 432 -11.97 10.41 -7.84
C ILE A 432 -13.36 9.78 -8.05
N PRO A 433 -13.82 9.53 -9.28
CA PRO A 433 -15.09 8.83 -9.49
C PRO A 433 -15.02 7.41 -8.91
N LEU A 434 -15.96 7.13 -8.02
CA LEU A 434 -16.15 5.83 -7.39
C LEU A 434 -17.60 5.39 -7.61
N PHE A 435 -17.77 4.13 -8.03
CA PHE A 435 -19.10 3.55 -8.15
C PHE A 435 -19.17 2.24 -7.37
N VAL A 436 -20.28 2.04 -6.68
CA VAL A 436 -20.52 0.84 -5.89
C VAL A 436 -21.58 -0.01 -6.58
N LYS A 437 -21.28 -1.27 -6.75
CA LYS A 437 -22.16 -2.23 -7.40
C LYS A 437 -23.45 -2.45 -6.59
N ALA A 438 -24.62 -2.50 -7.23
CA ALA A 438 -25.85 -2.89 -6.58
C ALA A 438 -25.74 -4.29 -5.95
N GLY A 439 -26.35 -4.49 -4.80
CA GLY A 439 -26.20 -5.69 -3.96
C GLY A 439 -25.06 -5.58 -2.95
N THR A 440 -24.22 -4.56 -3.02
CA THR A 440 -23.10 -4.40 -2.08
C THR A 440 -23.60 -4.12 -0.66
N ILE A 441 -22.96 -4.79 0.30
CA ILE A 441 -23.01 -4.50 1.73
C ILE A 441 -21.64 -3.98 2.11
N LEU A 442 -21.53 -2.68 2.40
CA LEU A 442 -20.27 -2.01 2.67
C LEU A 442 -20.19 -1.59 4.13
N PRO A 443 -19.33 -2.22 4.95
CA PRO A 443 -19.06 -1.75 6.29
C PRO A 443 -18.14 -0.53 6.25
N VAL A 444 -18.48 0.48 7.05
CA VAL A 444 -17.70 1.71 7.24
C VAL A 444 -17.35 1.82 8.72
N GLY A 445 -16.06 1.94 9.00
CA GLY A 445 -15.49 2.02 10.34
C GLY A 445 -15.49 3.44 10.92
N PRO A 446 -15.12 3.58 12.19
CA PRO A 446 -15.05 4.88 12.85
C PRO A 446 -13.85 5.72 12.35
N LYS A 447 -13.91 7.03 12.58
CA LYS A 447 -12.73 7.90 12.44
C LYS A 447 -11.69 7.54 13.50
N VAL A 448 -10.44 7.37 13.06
CA VAL A 448 -9.31 6.92 13.89
C VAL A 448 -8.03 7.66 13.49
N GLN A 449 -7.01 7.64 14.35
CA GLN A 449 -5.65 8.10 14.06
C GLN A 449 -4.68 6.96 13.71
N TYR A 450 -5.05 5.72 14.01
CA TYR A 450 -4.35 4.48 13.63
C TYR A 450 -5.35 3.31 13.61
N ALA A 451 -5.05 2.26 12.88
CA ALA A 451 -6.00 1.20 12.55
C ALA A 451 -6.63 0.50 13.77
N THR A 452 -5.90 0.39 14.86
CA THR A 452 -6.34 -0.31 16.09
C THR A 452 -6.84 0.63 17.19
N GLU A 453 -6.98 1.94 16.92
CA GLU A 453 -7.41 2.93 17.95
C GLU A 453 -8.79 2.62 18.51
N LYS A 454 -9.71 2.18 17.66
CA LYS A 454 -11.07 1.84 18.05
C LYS A 454 -11.43 0.46 17.53
N LYS A 455 -12.08 -0.32 18.37
CA LYS A 455 -12.68 -1.58 17.94
C LYS A 455 -13.83 -1.32 16.96
N TRP A 456 -14.15 -2.30 16.13
CA TRP A 456 -15.29 -2.24 15.20
C TRP A 456 -16.60 -2.67 15.89
N ASP A 457 -16.80 -2.21 17.11
CA ASP A 457 -18.01 -2.46 17.93
C ASP A 457 -19.18 -1.56 17.53
N ASN A 458 -18.92 -0.51 16.74
CA ASN A 458 -19.92 0.40 16.20
C ASN A 458 -19.61 0.66 14.71
N LEU A 459 -20.29 -0.10 13.83
CA LEU A 459 -20.11 0.00 12.38
C LEU A 459 -21.33 0.61 11.70
N GLU A 460 -21.09 1.42 10.67
CA GLU A 460 -22.10 1.76 9.68
C GLU A 460 -22.11 0.67 8.59
N ILE A 461 -23.29 0.14 8.27
CA ILE A 461 -23.48 -0.89 7.25
C ILE A 461 -24.33 -0.30 6.12
N ARG A 462 -23.71 0.03 5.01
CA ARG A 462 -24.37 0.59 3.82
C ARG A 462 -24.88 -0.51 2.92
N ILE A 463 -26.17 -0.48 2.58
CA ILE A 463 -26.83 -1.42 1.68
C ILE A 463 -27.13 -0.72 0.36
N TYR A 464 -26.52 -1.20 -0.72
CA TYR A 464 -26.74 -0.72 -2.09
C TYR A 464 -27.75 -1.65 -2.76
N GLU A 465 -29.02 -1.24 -2.76
CA GLU A 465 -30.14 -2.07 -3.25
C GLU A 465 -30.08 -2.34 -4.76
N GLY A 466 -30.95 -3.24 -5.27
CA GLY A 466 -31.12 -3.52 -6.70
C GLY A 466 -30.57 -4.88 -7.16
N ALA A 467 -29.85 -5.59 -6.28
CA ALA A 467 -29.45 -6.97 -6.47
C ALA A 467 -29.27 -7.66 -5.10
N ASN A 468 -29.27 -8.98 -5.09
CA ASN A 468 -28.88 -9.74 -3.91
C ASN A 468 -27.36 -9.54 -3.66
N GLY A 469 -26.95 -9.60 -2.39
CA GLY A 469 -25.55 -9.45 -2.05
C GLY A 469 -25.14 -10.12 -0.75
N GLU A 470 -23.85 -10.33 -0.62
CA GLU A 470 -23.24 -10.94 0.55
C GLU A 470 -21.93 -10.22 0.90
N PHE A 471 -21.65 -10.17 2.19
CA PHE A 471 -20.37 -9.70 2.73
C PHE A 471 -20.03 -10.50 3.97
N THR A 472 -18.78 -10.92 4.09
CA THR A 472 -18.28 -11.61 5.29
C THR A 472 -17.32 -10.67 6.02
N LEU A 473 -17.72 -10.18 7.18
CA LEU A 473 -16.84 -9.45 8.08
C LEU A 473 -15.91 -10.46 8.76
N TYR A 474 -14.62 -10.20 8.68
CA TYR A 474 -13.57 -11.02 9.28
C TYR A 474 -12.82 -10.22 10.35
N GLU A 475 -12.51 -10.86 11.46
CA GLU A 475 -11.74 -10.28 12.58
C GLU A 475 -10.86 -11.35 13.23
N ASP A 476 -9.69 -10.94 13.69
CA ASP A 476 -8.72 -11.75 14.43
C ASP A 476 -7.89 -10.88 15.40
N GLU A 477 -6.79 -11.42 15.89
CA GLU A 477 -5.89 -10.72 16.82
C GLU A 477 -4.93 -9.71 16.14
N ASN A 478 -5.06 -9.46 14.83
CA ASN A 478 -4.28 -8.57 13.96
C ASN A 478 -2.82 -9.03 13.72
N ASP A 479 -1.92 -8.87 14.66
CA ASP A 479 -0.47 -8.91 14.43
C ASP A 479 0.18 -10.28 14.45
N ASN A 480 -0.54 -11.33 14.88
CA ASN A 480 0.00 -12.68 15.02
C ASN A 480 -0.55 -13.66 13.97
N TYR A 481 -0.07 -14.91 14.02
CA TYR A 481 -0.52 -16.00 13.14
C TYR A 481 -1.51 -16.97 13.80
N ASN A 482 -2.14 -16.60 14.92
CA ASN A 482 -3.11 -17.47 15.60
C ASN A 482 -4.34 -17.79 14.74
N TYR A 483 -4.66 -16.93 13.75
CA TYR A 483 -5.72 -17.20 12.79
C TYR A 483 -5.50 -18.50 11.99
N GLU A 484 -4.25 -18.91 11.74
CA GLU A 484 -3.93 -20.20 11.10
C GLU A 484 -4.36 -21.40 11.96
N LYS A 485 -4.49 -21.17 13.27
CA LYS A 485 -4.96 -22.17 14.25
C LYS A 485 -6.44 -22.01 14.56
N GLY A 486 -7.17 -21.18 13.79
CA GLY A 486 -8.60 -20.94 13.94
C GLY A 486 -8.99 -19.82 14.92
N ALA A 487 -8.03 -19.05 15.44
CA ALA A 487 -8.30 -17.90 16.30
C ALA A 487 -8.73 -16.67 15.46
N TYR A 488 -9.92 -16.73 14.92
CA TYR A 488 -10.58 -15.65 14.19
C TYR A 488 -12.09 -15.81 14.27
N SER A 489 -12.83 -14.77 13.91
CA SER A 489 -14.28 -14.84 13.77
C SER A 489 -14.75 -14.28 12.44
N THR A 490 -15.88 -14.82 11.95
CA THR A 490 -16.58 -14.30 10.78
C THR A 490 -18.05 -14.10 11.06
N VAL A 491 -18.60 -13.01 10.51
CA VAL A 491 -20.05 -12.73 10.49
C VAL A 491 -20.47 -12.48 9.06
N GLN A 492 -21.40 -13.29 8.55
CA GLN A 492 -21.93 -13.12 7.20
C GLN A 492 -23.14 -12.20 7.19
N PHE A 493 -23.10 -11.20 6.35
CA PHE A 493 -24.22 -10.33 6.00
C PHE A 493 -24.77 -10.76 4.65
N SER A 494 -26.10 -10.91 4.52
CA SER A 494 -26.73 -11.27 3.25
C SER A 494 -27.95 -10.37 3.01
N TRP A 495 -27.98 -9.69 1.85
CA TRP A 495 -29.10 -8.90 1.40
C TRP A 495 -29.94 -9.64 0.39
N ASN A 496 -31.25 -9.78 0.66
CA ASN A 496 -32.22 -10.29 -0.29
C ASN A 496 -33.03 -9.11 -0.86
N ASP A 497 -32.73 -8.73 -2.08
CA ASP A 497 -33.33 -7.54 -2.68
C ASP A 497 -34.81 -7.69 -2.95
N LYS A 498 -35.29 -8.88 -3.34
CA LYS A 498 -36.73 -9.15 -3.58
C LYS A 498 -37.55 -9.05 -2.30
N LYS A 499 -37.03 -9.59 -1.20
CA LYS A 499 -37.69 -9.56 0.12
C LYS A 499 -37.41 -8.27 0.89
N LYS A 500 -36.48 -7.45 0.42
CA LYS A 500 -35.97 -6.26 1.12
C LYS A 500 -35.58 -6.56 2.57
N THR A 501 -34.79 -7.62 2.75
CA THR A 501 -34.33 -8.09 4.06
C THR A 501 -32.81 -8.24 4.10
N LEU A 502 -32.20 -7.72 5.16
CA LEU A 502 -30.83 -7.98 5.54
C LEU A 502 -30.80 -9.07 6.61
N THR A 503 -30.00 -10.09 6.40
CA THR A 503 -29.71 -11.12 7.41
C THR A 503 -28.28 -10.93 7.89
N ILE A 504 -28.09 -10.78 9.19
CA ILE A 504 -26.81 -10.94 9.89
C ILE A 504 -26.83 -12.35 10.45
N ALA A 505 -25.93 -13.22 9.99
CA ALA A 505 -25.91 -14.63 10.38
C ALA A 505 -25.26 -14.82 11.76
N ASP A 506 -25.39 -16.03 12.33
CA ASP A 506 -24.66 -16.42 13.53
C ASP A 506 -23.15 -16.21 13.30
N ARG A 507 -22.46 -15.66 14.31
CA ARG A 507 -21.01 -15.55 14.32
C ARG A 507 -20.36 -16.92 14.33
N LYS A 508 -19.32 -17.10 13.52
CA LYS A 508 -18.53 -18.34 13.48
C LYS A 508 -17.12 -18.04 13.99
N GLY A 509 -16.60 -18.95 14.82
CA GLY A 509 -15.25 -18.82 15.37
C GLY A 509 -15.17 -17.87 16.56
N SER A 510 -13.99 -17.79 17.14
CA SER A 510 -13.67 -16.91 18.27
C SER A 510 -12.17 -16.69 18.38
N PHE A 511 -11.77 -15.60 19.04
CA PHE A 511 -10.36 -15.29 19.35
C PHE A 511 -10.29 -14.43 20.62
N PRO A 512 -9.13 -14.37 21.30
CA PRO A 512 -8.93 -13.51 22.46
C PRO A 512 -9.17 -12.03 22.13
N GLY A 513 -9.94 -11.34 22.96
CA GLY A 513 -10.27 -9.92 22.76
C GLY A 513 -11.37 -9.62 21.73
N MET A 514 -12.02 -10.67 21.19
CA MET A 514 -13.13 -10.55 20.26
C MET A 514 -14.25 -9.65 20.80
N ILE A 515 -14.90 -8.91 19.89
CA ILE A 515 -16.08 -8.10 20.19
C ILE A 515 -17.28 -9.03 20.42
N ASN A 516 -17.86 -9.00 21.62
CA ASN A 516 -19.02 -9.82 21.95
C ASN A 516 -20.33 -9.21 21.45
N GLU A 517 -20.47 -7.91 21.58
CA GLU A 517 -21.65 -7.15 21.14
C GLU A 517 -21.20 -6.06 20.15
N ARG A 518 -21.89 -5.97 19.01
CA ARG A 518 -21.66 -4.97 17.99
C ARG A 518 -22.93 -4.19 17.70
N ARG A 519 -22.80 -2.88 17.68
CA ARG A 519 -23.83 -1.99 17.14
C ARG A 519 -23.65 -1.85 15.64
N SER A 520 -24.61 -2.34 14.86
CA SER A 520 -24.67 -2.19 13.42
C SER A 520 -25.70 -1.12 13.04
N ASN A 521 -25.23 -0.01 12.48
CA ASN A 521 -26.05 1.10 12.04
C ASN A 521 -26.37 0.93 10.55
N ILE A 522 -27.56 0.47 10.22
CA ILE A 522 -27.94 0.10 8.86
C ILE A 522 -28.40 1.34 8.11
N VAL A 523 -27.86 1.53 6.90
CA VAL A 523 -28.19 2.63 5.98
C VAL A 523 -28.53 2.06 4.61
N PHE A 524 -29.75 2.28 4.13
CA PHE A 524 -30.10 2.02 2.74
C PHE A 524 -29.69 3.23 1.90
N VAL A 525 -28.71 3.01 1.03
CA VAL A 525 -28.10 4.07 0.23
C VAL A 525 -29.09 4.64 -0.77
N GLY A 526 -29.07 5.93 -0.93
CA GLY A 526 -29.89 6.69 -1.88
C GLY A 526 -29.28 8.07 -2.14
N LYS A 527 -29.93 8.85 -2.97
CA LYS A 527 -29.44 10.20 -3.32
C LYS A 527 -29.18 11.03 -2.06
N ASN A 528 -27.94 11.47 -1.87
CA ASN A 528 -27.42 12.22 -0.72
C ASN A 528 -27.61 11.51 0.63
N LYS A 529 -27.66 10.19 0.64
CA LYS A 529 -27.78 9.39 1.86
C LYS A 529 -26.87 8.16 1.81
N GLY A 530 -26.08 7.96 2.83
CA GLY A 530 -25.10 6.86 2.87
C GLY A 530 -23.97 7.07 1.87
N THR A 531 -23.54 8.29 1.68
CA THR A 531 -22.62 8.71 0.62
C THR A 531 -21.31 9.24 1.19
N GLY A 532 -20.24 9.18 0.39
CA GLY A 532 -18.96 9.77 0.73
C GLY A 532 -18.35 9.24 2.04
N ASN A 533 -17.54 10.09 2.66
CA ASN A 533 -16.80 9.79 3.89
C ASN A 533 -17.38 10.49 5.13
N ASP A 534 -18.47 11.21 4.99
CA ASP A 534 -19.07 11.96 6.09
C ASP A 534 -19.85 11.03 7.03
N ALA A 535 -19.78 11.34 8.32
CA ALA A 535 -20.57 10.62 9.32
C ALA A 535 -22.07 10.84 9.06
N ILE A 536 -22.84 9.75 9.11
CA ILE A 536 -24.28 9.80 8.94
C ILE A 536 -24.93 10.07 10.30
N GLU A 537 -25.76 11.10 10.36
CA GLU A 537 -26.47 11.47 11.59
C GLU A 537 -27.70 10.59 11.84
N LYS A 538 -28.33 10.07 10.78
CA LYS A 538 -29.58 9.32 10.86
C LYS A 538 -29.51 7.99 10.14
N PHE A 539 -29.55 6.91 10.91
CA PHE A 539 -29.61 5.53 10.42
C PHE A 539 -31.05 5.09 10.15
N ASP A 540 -31.25 4.17 9.20
CA ASP A 540 -32.56 3.56 8.94
C ASP A 540 -32.95 2.57 10.04
N LYS A 541 -31.98 1.77 10.48
CA LYS A 541 -32.13 0.79 11.58
C LYS A 541 -30.86 0.75 12.40
N VAL A 542 -30.99 0.43 13.67
CA VAL A 542 -29.88 0.12 14.57
C VAL A 542 -30.09 -1.27 15.14
N VAL A 543 -29.08 -2.09 15.06
CA VAL A 543 -29.10 -3.48 15.52
C VAL A 543 -27.93 -3.71 16.46
N ASN A 544 -28.22 -4.26 17.65
CA ASN A 544 -27.19 -4.76 18.53
C ASN A 544 -27.04 -6.27 18.27
N ASP A 545 -25.92 -6.65 17.68
CA ASP A 545 -25.59 -8.01 17.33
C ASP A 545 -24.74 -8.64 18.45
N SER A 546 -25.27 -9.65 19.10
CA SER A 546 -24.59 -10.46 20.13
C SER A 546 -23.99 -11.76 19.57
N GLY A 547 -23.81 -11.85 18.26
CA GLY A 547 -23.32 -13.05 17.58
C GLY A 547 -24.42 -14.07 17.23
N LYS A 548 -25.69 -13.71 17.39
CA LYS A 548 -26.85 -14.51 16.99
C LYS A 548 -27.50 -13.92 15.75
N LYS A 549 -28.09 -14.81 14.95
CA LYS A 549 -28.79 -14.44 13.72
C LYS A 549 -29.85 -13.37 13.96
N VAL A 550 -29.81 -12.31 13.16
CA VAL A 550 -30.81 -11.26 13.11
C VAL A 550 -31.31 -11.08 11.68
N VAL A 551 -32.61 -10.89 11.49
CA VAL A 551 -33.21 -10.56 10.20
C VAL A 551 -33.90 -9.21 10.30
N ILE A 552 -33.55 -8.30 9.41
CA ILE A 552 -33.96 -6.90 9.43
C ILE A 552 -34.69 -6.60 8.13
N GLY A 553 -35.97 -6.26 8.21
CA GLY A 553 -36.72 -5.71 7.08
C GLY A 553 -36.40 -4.24 6.86
N ARG A 554 -36.46 -3.78 5.60
CA ARG A 554 -36.31 -2.36 5.26
C ARG A 554 -37.45 -1.50 5.84
N LYS A 555 -38.67 -2.05 5.97
CA LYS A 555 -39.86 -1.39 6.53
C LYS A 555 -39.90 -1.48 8.05
#